data_041c67e046a02d7dba32859342a1975b
#
_entry.id   041c67e046a02d7dba32859342a1975b
#
_cell.length_a   1.000
_cell.length_b   1.000
_cell.length_c   1.000
_cell.angle_alpha   90.00
_cell.angle_beta   90.00
_cell.angle_gamma   90.00
#
_symmetry.space_group_name_H-M   'P 1'
#
loop_
_entity.id
_entity.type
_entity.pdbx_description
1 polymer ?
#
loop_
_entity_poly.entity_id
_entity_poly.type
_entity_poly.pdbx_seq_one_letter_code
_entity_poly.pdbx_strand_id
1 'polypeptide(L)'
;MISVPALRLHQFGVVFYQCSLAVRDIQRLVRFEVLSYSHEGRTHGRRPMQTARAGKIHWDVLEQKIAHSEGAYQRPIIQRKIAELIDYYLQCAEAQTLPAIPGAVLLTCDRRLEFIPISAHRVLGVLQLPNEEGCLRALDGQHRLLALHQLAEQTQPPDVQVPAILFDCLAPDQVVELFVTINAKHTRLNPSHLISLSGRRLYPDPTLAAAHDVVRALSEDPSSPLHGEIKLFGVGR
;
A
#
# COMPACT_ATOMS: atom_id res chain seq x y z
N MET A 1 -11.10 13.82 -18.59
CA MET A 1 -10.61 12.42 -18.59
C MET A 1 -9.10 12.44 -18.61
N ILE A 2 -8.48 11.51 -17.91
CA ILE A 2 -7.02 11.26 -17.93
C ILE A 2 -6.83 9.91 -18.58
N SER A 3 -5.99 9.87 -19.60
CA SER A 3 -5.70 8.64 -20.34
C SER A 3 -4.42 8.01 -19.78
N VAL A 4 -4.50 6.79 -19.29
CA VAL A 4 -3.33 6.04 -18.79
C VAL A 4 -3.17 4.72 -19.55
N PRO A 5 -1.95 4.35 -19.95
CA PRO A 5 -1.69 3.02 -20.48
C PRO A 5 -2.05 1.96 -19.45
N ALA A 6 -2.75 0.92 -19.87
CA ALA A 6 -3.21 -0.11 -18.95
C ALA A 6 -3.31 -1.50 -19.60
N LEU A 7 -3.21 -2.52 -18.77
CA LEU A 7 -3.58 -3.88 -19.10
C LEU A 7 -4.96 -4.19 -18.49
N ARG A 8 -5.86 -4.67 -19.33
CA ARG A 8 -7.16 -5.19 -18.88
C ARG A 8 -6.99 -6.67 -18.54
N LEU A 9 -7.14 -7.01 -17.28
CA LEU A 9 -6.97 -8.35 -16.75
C LEU A 9 -8.33 -8.97 -16.43
N HIS A 10 -8.37 -10.29 -16.52
CA HIS A 10 -9.58 -11.05 -16.21
C HIS A 10 -9.21 -12.28 -15.37
N GLN A 11 -9.85 -12.42 -14.22
CA GLN A 11 -9.69 -13.58 -13.33
C GLN A 11 -11.06 -14.03 -12.83
N PHE A 12 -11.41 -15.31 -13.09
CA PHE A 12 -12.65 -15.93 -12.60
C PHE A 12 -13.93 -15.09 -12.80
N GLY A 13 -14.07 -14.43 -13.94
CA GLY A 13 -15.22 -13.56 -14.24
C GLY A 13 -15.08 -12.10 -13.80
N VAL A 14 -14.05 -11.76 -13.03
CA VAL A 14 -13.79 -10.38 -12.57
C VAL A 14 -12.82 -9.69 -13.52
N VAL A 15 -13.18 -8.49 -13.97
CA VAL A 15 -12.33 -7.61 -14.78
C VAL A 15 -11.73 -6.55 -13.88
N PHE A 16 -10.44 -6.29 -14.04
CA PHE A 16 -9.72 -5.22 -13.39
C PHE A 16 -8.56 -4.74 -14.27
N TYR A 17 -7.90 -3.68 -13.87
CA TYR A 17 -6.88 -3.03 -14.69
C TYR A 17 -5.57 -2.92 -13.93
N GLN A 18 -4.46 -3.15 -14.63
CA GLN A 18 -3.13 -2.82 -14.15
C GLN A 18 -2.63 -1.61 -14.92
N CYS A 19 -2.21 -0.57 -14.21
CA CYS A 19 -1.72 0.66 -14.81
C CYS A 19 -0.60 1.26 -13.97
N SER A 20 -0.08 2.39 -14.42
CA SER A 20 0.90 3.20 -13.72
C SER A 20 0.38 4.62 -13.58
N LEU A 21 0.49 5.19 -12.38
CA LEU A 21 0.04 6.54 -12.08
C LEU A 21 1.22 7.41 -11.65
N ALA A 22 1.33 8.61 -12.21
CA ALA A 22 2.30 9.59 -11.76
C ALA A 22 1.90 10.12 -10.36
N VAL A 23 2.87 10.52 -9.56
CA VAL A 23 2.63 11.06 -8.19
C VAL A 23 1.64 12.23 -8.22
N ARG A 24 1.76 13.14 -9.19
CA ARG A 24 0.83 14.27 -9.38
C ARG A 24 -0.62 13.83 -9.60
N ASP A 25 -0.83 12.73 -10.31
CA ASP A 25 -2.17 12.20 -10.56
C ASP A 25 -2.72 11.51 -9.30
N ILE A 26 -1.86 10.82 -8.55
CA ILE A 26 -2.21 10.24 -7.25
C ILE A 26 -2.63 11.32 -6.27
N GLN A 27 -1.88 12.42 -6.14
CA GLN A 27 -2.21 13.53 -5.25
C GLN A 27 -3.61 14.11 -5.52
N ARG A 28 -4.03 14.14 -6.76
CA ARG A 28 -5.30 14.69 -7.18
C ARG A 28 -6.43 13.67 -7.18
N LEU A 29 -6.17 12.48 -7.71
CA LEU A 29 -7.24 11.49 -7.95
C LEU A 29 -7.53 10.61 -6.75
N VAL A 30 -6.52 10.35 -5.88
CA VAL A 30 -6.71 9.42 -4.77
C VAL A 30 -7.19 10.15 -3.54
N ARG A 31 -8.30 9.66 -2.98
CA ARG A 31 -8.78 10.06 -1.66
C ARG A 31 -8.40 9.00 -0.63
N PHE A 32 -8.03 9.48 0.54
CA PHE A 32 -7.74 8.66 1.68
C PHE A 32 -8.94 8.69 2.62
N GLU A 33 -9.60 7.57 2.77
CA GLU A 33 -10.77 7.41 3.64
C GLU A 33 -10.51 6.30 4.64
N VAL A 34 -11.01 6.49 5.85
CA VAL A 34 -11.14 5.38 6.79
C VAL A 34 -12.36 4.58 6.35
N LEU A 35 -12.13 3.38 5.84
CA LEU A 35 -13.20 2.48 5.46
C LEU A 35 -13.79 1.87 6.74
N SER A 36 -15.03 2.18 7.06
CA SER A 36 -15.77 1.63 8.20
C SER A 36 -16.96 0.80 7.72
N TYR A 37 -17.22 -0.28 8.43
CA TYR A 37 -18.40 -1.11 8.25
C TYR A 37 -19.50 -0.53 9.15
N SER A 38 -20.24 0.48 8.69
CA SER A 38 -21.46 0.88 9.36
C SER A 38 -22.66 0.30 8.61
N HIS A 39 -23.38 -0.56 9.29
CA HIS A 39 -24.67 -1.13 8.85
C HIS A 39 -25.81 -0.09 8.88
N GLU A 40 -25.49 1.19 8.87
CA GLU A 40 -26.51 2.23 8.80
C GLU A 40 -26.96 2.40 7.36
N GLY A 41 -28.15 1.88 7.15
CA GLY A 41 -28.91 2.02 5.94
C GLY A 41 -29.03 3.46 5.51
N ARG A 42 -28.92 3.66 4.20
CA ARG A 42 -29.56 4.70 3.40
C ARG A 42 -29.81 6.03 4.12
N THR A 43 -28.80 6.82 4.26
CA THR A 43 -29.02 8.27 4.34
C THR A 43 -28.49 8.93 3.08
N HIS A 44 -29.45 9.34 2.26
CA HIS A 44 -29.26 10.21 1.12
C HIS A 44 -28.52 11.48 1.56
N GLY A 45 -27.44 11.82 0.88
CA GLY A 45 -27.09 13.21 0.68
C GLY A 45 -25.99 13.83 1.54
N ARG A 46 -25.11 13.10 2.22
CA ARG A 46 -23.88 13.70 2.76
C ARG A 46 -22.70 13.38 1.83
N ARG A 47 -22.21 14.41 1.13
CA ARG A 47 -20.92 14.34 0.42
C ARG A 47 -19.84 13.84 1.41
N PRO A 48 -19.03 12.83 1.05
CA PRO A 48 -17.89 12.44 1.86
C PRO A 48 -17.03 13.68 2.10
N MET A 49 -16.76 13.97 3.35
CA MET A 49 -15.88 15.08 3.71
C MET A 49 -14.46 14.66 3.32
N GLN A 50 -13.93 15.30 2.29
CA GLN A 50 -12.58 15.05 1.79
C GLN A 50 -11.57 15.29 2.90
N THR A 51 -10.75 14.30 3.20
CA THR A 51 -9.65 14.39 4.16
C THR A 51 -8.38 14.98 3.56
N ALA A 52 -8.37 15.17 2.26
CA ALA A 52 -7.35 15.93 1.54
C ALA A 52 -8.05 16.91 0.60
N ARG A 53 -7.91 18.19 0.82
CA ARG A 53 -8.20 19.22 -0.18
C ARG A 53 -6.89 19.61 -0.81
N ALA A 54 -6.87 19.67 -2.16
CA ALA A 54 -5.79 20.22 -2.99
C ALA A 54 -4.47 20.47 -2.21
N GLY A 55 -3.67 19.42 -1.99
CA GLY A 55 -2.31 19.56 -1.51
C GLY A 55 -2.06 19.50 0.01
N LYS A 56 -3.04 19.40 0.91
CA LYS A 56 -2.78 19.28 2.35
C LYS A 56 -3.54 18.12 2.99
N ILE A 57 -2.78 17.23 3.65
CA ILE A 57 -3.34 16.18 4.49
C ILE A 57 -3.71 16.79 5.84
N HIS A 58 -5.00 16.76 6.18
CA HIS A 58 -5.48 17.18 7.51
C HIS A 58 -5.38 16.00 8.48
N TRP A 59 -4.22 15.86 9.11
CA TRP A 59 -3.91 14.76 10.03
C TRP A 59 -4.89 14.67 11.19
N ASP A 60 -5.24 15.81 11.81
CA ASP A 60 -6.17 15.86 12.94
C ASP A 60 -7.55 15.29 12.58
N VAL A 61 -8.05 15.60 11.40
CA VAL A 61 -9.35 15.11 10.90
C VAL A 61 -9.26 13.62 10.59
N LEU A 62 -8.12 13.16 10.08
CA LEU A 62 -7.89 11.76 9.75
C LEU A 62 -7.80 10.91 11.02
N GLU A 63 -7.06 11.37 12.03
CA GLU A 63 -6.92 10.71 13.33
C GLU A 63 -8.25 10.68 14.12
N GLN A 64 -8.99 11.77 14.13
CA GLN A 64 -10.32 11.82 14.77
C GLN A 64 -11.30 10.85 14.12
N LYS A 65 -11.31 10.72 12.79
CA LYS A 65 -12.16 9.75 12.09
C LYS A 65 -11.80 8.31 12.43
N ILE A 66 -10.51 8.00 12.58
CA ILE A 66 -10.05 6.67 13.00
C ILE A 66 -10.51 6.36 14.42
N ALA A 67 -10.39 7.32 15.34
CA ALA A 67 -10.76 7.15 16.75
C ALA A 67 -12.28 6.98 16.96
N HIS A 68 -13.12 7.53 16.08
CA HIS A 68 -14.58 7.51 16.22
C HIS A 68 -15.28 6.49 15.31
N SER A 69 -14.55 5.75 14.47
CA SER A 69 -15.16 4.74 13.60
C SER A 69 -15.19 3.36 14.28
N GLU A 70 -16.22 3.10 15.06
CA GLU A 70 -16.57 1.73 15.45
C GLU A 70 -16.87 0.91 14.19
N GLY A 71 -15.98 -0.03 13.84
CA GLY A 71 -16.13 -0.84 12.65
C GLY A 71 -15.19 -0.50 11.49
N ALA A 72 -14.21 0.40 11.69
CA ALA A 72 -13.15 0.61 10.70
C ALA A 72 -12.34 -0.67 10.52
N TYR A 73 -12.33 -1.23 9.30
CA TYR A 73 -11.53 -2.41 8.98
C TYR A 73 -10.15 -2.08 8.41
N GLN A 74 -9.91 -0.83 8.03
CA GLN A 74 -8.58 -0.39 7.65
C GLN A 74 -7.69 -0.14 8.86
N ARG A 75 -6.40 -0.43 8.71
CA ARG A 75 -5.42 -0.16 9.76
C ARG A 75 -5.33 1.34 10.03
N PRO A 76 -5.21 1.75 11.31
CA PRO A 76 -4.95 3.15 11.64
C PRO A 76 -3.72 3.66 10.87
N ILE A 77 -3.81 4.88 10.40
CA ILE A 77 -2.68 5.56 9.78
C ILE A 77 -1.67 5.89 10.89
N ILE A 78 -0.46 5.39 10.74
CA ILE A 78 0.59 5.56 11.75
C ILE A 78 1.59 6.57 11.19
N GLN A 79 1.61 7.79 11.71
CA GLN A 79 2.51 8.87 11.30
C GLN A 79 3.97 8.44 11.27
N ARG A 80 4.42 7.69 12.28
CA ARG A 80 5.78 7.14 12.31
C ARG A 80 6.12 6.30 11.08
N LYS A 81 5.19 5.46 10.61
CA LYS A 81 5.41 4.65 9.40
C LYS A 81 5.52 5.48 8.14
N ILE A 82 4.82 6.61 8.09
CA ILE A 82 4.90 7.53 6.95
C ILE A 82 6.25 8.20 6.93
N ALA A 83 6.75 8.67 8.09
CA ALA A 83 8.10 9.22 8.19
C ALA A 83 9.17 8.20 7.76
N GLU A 84 9.10 6.97 8.28
CA GLU A 84 10.00 5.87 7.89
C GLU A 84 9.96 5.59 6.36
N LEU A 85 8.78 5.68 5.75
CA LEU A 85 8.64 5.51 4.30
C LEU A 85 9.21 6.69 3.50
N ILE A 86 9.05 7.92 3.98
CA ILE A 86 9.65 9.10 3.35
C ILE A 86 11.17 9.00 3.36
N ASP A 87 11.76 8.66 4.51
CA ASP A 87 13.20 8.45 4.64
C ASP A 87 13.69 7.36 3.67
N TYR A 88 12.95 6.25 3.57
CA TYR A 88 13.26 5.19 2.62
C TYR A 88 13.17 5.67 1.16
N TYR A 89 12.17 6.48 0.80
CA TYR A 89 12.05 7.00 -0.58
C TYR A 89 13.17 7.96 -0.93
N LEU A 90 13.61 8.78 0.02
CA LEU A 90 14.77 9.65 -0.17
C LEU A 90 16.05 8.84 -0.36
N GLN A 91 16.26 7.79 0.43
CA GLN A 91 17.39 6.87 0.26
C GLN A 91 17.35 6.17 -1.12
N CYS A 92 16.19 5.72 -1.57
CA CYS A 92 16.05 5.13 -2.91
C CYS A 92 16.37 6.13 -4.03
N ALA A 93 15.95 7.40 -3.86
CA ALA A 93 16.22 8.45 -4.82
C ALA A 93 17.72 8.79 -4.90
N GLU A 94 18.42 8.78 -3.77
CA GLU A 94 19.85 9.02 -3.69
C GLU A 94 20.66 7.84 -4.23
N ALA A 95 20.35 6.63 -3.77
CA ALA A 95 21.10 5.43 -4.11
C ALA A 95 20.85 4.93 -5.53
N GLN A 96 19.65 5.15 -6.07
CA GLN A 96 19.20 4.70 -7.41
C GLN A 96 19.40 3.21 -7.70
N THR A 97 19.38 2.38 -6.66
CA THR A 97 19.62 0.93 -6.76
C THR A 97 18.34 0.11 -6.70
N LEU A 98 17.32 0.60 -6.00
CA LEU A 98 16.04 -0.07 -5.82
C LEU A 98 14.87 0.90 -6.07
N PRO A 99 13.75 0.41 -6.61
CA PRO A 99 12.55 1.24 -6.75
C PRO A 99 11.93 1.52 -5.38
N ALA A 100 11.50 2.76 -5.16
CA ALA A 100 10.84 3.17 -3.92
C ALA A 100 9.52 2.40 -3.67
N ILE A 101 8.77 2.10 -4.72
CA ILE A 101 7.49 1.36 -4.65
C ILE A 101 7.49 0.20 -5.64
N PRO A 102 8.08 -0.96 -5.30
CA PRO A 102 8.15 -2.10 -6.20
C PRO A 102 6.83 -2.86 -6.35
N GLY A 103 5.92 -2.74 -5.38
CA GLY A 103 4.63 -3.43 -5.38
C GLY A 103 3.48 -2.51 -5.77
N ALA A 104 2.49 -3.05 -6.49
CA ALA A 104 1.31 -2.29 -6.87
C ALA A 104 0.48 -1.87 -5.64
N VAL A 105 -0.13 -0.68 -5.74
CA VAL A 105 -1.19 -0.25 -4.83
C VAL A 105 -2.53 -0.70 -5.39
N LEU A 106 -3.51 -0.92 -4.51
CA LEU A 106 -4.85 -1.29 -4.93
C LEU A 106 -5.80 -0.11 -4.76
N LEU A 107 -6.45 0.22 -5.86
CA LEU A 107 -7.38 1.35 -5.94
C LEU A 107 -8.74 0.87 -6.44
N THR A 108 -9.80 1.58 -6.07
CA THR A 108 -11.14 1.38 -6.62
C THR A 108 -11.75 2.69 -7.07
N CYS A 109 -12.56 2.62 -8.12
CA CYS A 109 -13.40 3.70 -8.62
C CYS A 109 -14.88 3.29 -8.50
N ASP A 110 -15.72 4.18 -7.98
CA ASP A 110 -17.16 3.90 -7.84
C ASP A 110 -17.90 3.95 -9.20
N ARG A 111 -17.23 4.46 -10.25
CA ARG A 111 -17.77 4.56 -11.60
C ARG A 111 -17.15 3.54 -12.52
N ARG A 112 -17.93 3.10 -13.51
CA ARG A 112 -17.41 2.28 -14.60
C ARG A 112 -16.35 3.06 -15.37
N LEU A 113 -15.19 2.42 -15.57
CA LEU A 113 -14.08 2.98 -16.33
C LEU A 113 -14.16 2.52 -17.79
N GLU A 114 -13.84 3.43 -18.69
CA GLU A 114 -13.76 3.13 -20.11
C GLU A 114 -12.36 2.63 -20.45
N PHE A 115 -12.28 1.47 -21.08
CA PHE A 115 -11.03 0.90 -21.57
C PHE A 115 -11.05 0.80 -23.09
N ILE A 116 -10.10 1.46 -23.74
CA ILE A 116 -9.95 1.52 -25.20
C ILE A 116 -8.79 0.59 -25.58
N PRO A 117 -9.05 -0.59 -26.16
CA PRO A 117 -7.99 -1.50 -26.57
C PRO A 117 -7.20 -0.95 -27.76
N ILE A 118 -5.87 -1.10 -27.71
CA ILE A 118 -4.98 -0.69 -28.80
C ILE A 118 -4.75 -1.83 -29.81
N SER A 119 -4.87 -3.07 -29.37
CA SER A 119 -4.58 -4.25 -30.20
C SER A 119 -5.75 -5.22 -30.30
N ALA A 120 -5.68 -6.12 -31.29
CA ALA A 120 -6.64 -7.21 -31.48
C ALA A 120 -6.76 -8.13 -30.23
N HIS A 121 -5.71 -8.21 -29.41
CA HIS A 121 -5.71 -9.02 -28.18
C HIS A 121 -6.54 -8.45 -27.05
N ARG A 122 -7.03 -7.23 -27.17
CA ARG A 122 -7.91 -6.56 -26.19
C ARG A 122 -7.39 -6.49 -24.74
N VAL A 123 -6.14 -6.87 -24.49
CA VAL A 123 -5.52 -6.84 -23.17
C VAL A 123 -4.81 -5.52 -22.92
N LEU A 124 -4.03 -5.06 -23.91
CA LEU A 124 -3.33 -3.78 -23.85
C LEU A 124 -4.22 -2.66 -24.39
N GLY A 125 -4.27 -1.55 -23.67
CA GLY A 125 -5.09 -0.42 -24.07
C GLY A 125 -4.83 0.84 -23.27
N VAL A 126 -5.77 1.76 -23.37
CA VAL A 126 -5.80 3.01 -22.62
C VAL A 126 -7.03 3.00 -21.73
N LEU A 127 -6.79 3.21 -20.45
CA LEU A 127 -7.84 3.36 -19.44
C LEU A 127 -8.14 4.86 -19.26
N GLN A 128 -9.42 5.22 -19.35
CA GLN A 128 -9.90 6.58 -19.17
C GLN A 128 -10.32 6.78 -17.71
N LEU A 129 -9.54 7.56 -16.97
CA LEU A 129 -9.85 7.91 -15.58
C LEU A 129 -10.65 9.23 -15.52
N PRO A 130 -11.67 9.36 -14.66
CA PRO A 130 -12.32 10.62 -14.42
C PRO A 130 -11.31 11.67 -13.97
N ASN A 131 -11.39 12.89 -14.54
CA ASN A 131 -10.54 14.00 -14.14
C ASN A 131 -11.16 14.76 -12.96
N GLU A 132 -11.54 14.03 -11.93
CA GLU A 132 -12.22 14.55 -10.73
C GLU A 132 -11.36 14.25 -9.51
N GLU A 133 -11.25 15.23 -8.63
CA GLU A 133 -10.52 15.09 -7.38
C GLU A 133 -11.12 13.98 -6.51
N GLY A 134 -10.27 13.06 -6.03
CA GLY A 134 -10.70 12.00 -5.13
C GLY A 134 -11.60 10.94 -5.75
N CYS A 135 -11.58 10.76 -7.08
CA CYS A 135 -12.40 9.75 -7.75
C CYS A 135 -11.92 8.31 -7.50
N LEU A 136 -10.70 8.13 -7.03
CA LEU A 136 -10.11 6.84 -6.68
C LEU A 136 -9.98 6.69 -5.17
N ARG A 137 -10.28 5.52 -4.65
CA ARG A 137 -10.08 5.14 -3.24
C ARG A 137 -8.95 4.12 -3.12
N ALA A 138 -8.06 4.32 -2.14
CA ALA A 138 -7.02 3.35 -1.84
C ALA A 138 -7.58 2.22 -0.97
N LEU A 139 -7.51 0.98 -1.47
CA LEU A 139 -7.83 -0.24 -0.72
C LEU A 139 -6.60 -0.79 0.00
N ASP A 140 -5.46 -0.81 -0.69
CA ASP A 140 -4.16 -1.14 -0.11
C ASP A 140 -3.11 -0.15 -0.58
N GLY A 141 -2.07 0.00 0.25
CA GLY A 141 -0.97 0.93 -0.03
C GLY A 141 -1.18 2.35 0.49
N GLN A 142 -2.17 2.61 1.34
CA GLN A 142 -2.45 3.95 1.89
C GLN A 142 -1.22 4.63 2.47
N HIS A 143 -0.44 3.94 3.33
CA HIS A 143 0.77 4.53 3.92
C HIS A 143 1.80 4.91 2.85
N ARG A 144 1.96 4.07 1.82
CA ARG A 144 2.86 4.33 0.69
C ARG A 144 2.45 5.58 -0.08
N LEU A 145 1.15 5.70 -0.37
CA LEU A 145 0.60 6.83 -1.11
C LEU A 145 0.62 8.13 -0.28
N LEU A 146 0.33 8.03 1.03
CA LEU A 146 0.40 9.18 1.94
C LEU A 146 1.84 9.70 2.10
N ALA A 147 2.82 8.79 2.18
CA ALA A 147 4.23 9.17 2.23
C ALA A 147 4.67 9.89 0.94
N LEU A 148 4.26 9.40 -0.24
CA LEU A 148 4.51 10.09 -1.50
C LEU A 148 3.83 11.45 -1.58
N HIS A 149 2.59 11.55 -1.10
CA HIS A 149 1.84 12.81 -1.08
C HIS A 149 2.57 13.83 -0.22
N GLN A 150 2.97 13.45 0.99
CA GLN A 150 3.70 14.33 1.91
C GLN A 150 5.09 14.72 1.38
N LEU A 151 5.81 13.79 0.75
CA LEU A 151 7.08 14.07 0.11
C LEU A 151 6.92 15.11 -1.02
N ALA A 152 5.88 14.95 -1.84
CA ALA A 152 5.60 15.86 -2.94
C ALA A 152 5.09 17.26 -2.49
N GLU A 153 4.60 17.40 -1.26
CA GLU A 153 4.29 18.69 -0.64
C GLU A 153 5.55 19.44 -0.18
N GLN A 154 6.57 18.69 0.23
CA GLN A 154 7.82 19.26 0.78
C GLN A 154 8.85 19.60 -0.30
N THR A 155 8.77 18.91 -1.44
CA THR A 155 9.72 19.03 -2.55
C THR A 155 8.96 19.14 -3.87
N GLN A 156 9.69 19.33 -4.98
CA GLN A 156 9.06 19.09 -6.29
C GLN A 156 8.57 17.65 -6.35
N PRO A 157 7.34 17.40 -6.91
CA PRO A 157 6.83 16.04 -7.03
C PRO A 157 7.87 15.14 -7.69
N PRO A 158 8.27 14.03 -7.05
CA PRO A 158 9.27 13.16 -7.62
C PRO A 158 8.74 12.55 -8.92
N ASP A 159 9.62 12.36 -9.91
CA ASP A 159 9.30 11.63 -11.14
C ASP A 159 9.22 10.13 -10.85
N VAL A 160 8.17 9.74 -10.14
CA VAL A 160 7.90 8.37 -9.73
C VAL A 160 6.59 7.92 -10.36
N GLN A 161 6.65 6.76 -10.99
CA GLN A 161 5.50 6.04 -11.50
C GLN A 161 5.11 4.95 -10.49
N VAL A 162 3.88 5.01 -9.98
CA VAL A 162 3.37 4.06 -9.01
C VAL A 162 2.57 2.97 -9.71
N PRO A 163 3.00 1.70 -9.63
CA PRO A 163 2.21 0.59 -10.13
C PRO A 163 0.87 0.50 -9.38
N ALA A 164 -0.22 0.36 -10.10
CA ALA A 164 -1.56 0.31 -9.53
C ALA A 164 -2.39 -0.83 -10.14
N ILE A 165 -3.15 -1.50 -9.28
CA ILE A 165 -4.26 -2.37 -9.67
C ILE A 165 -5.54 -1.60 -9.38
N LEU A 166 -6.43 -1.52 -10.37
CA LEU A 166 -7.60 -0.67 -10.31
C LEU A 166 -8.85 -1.48 -10.61
N PHE A 167 -9.80 -1.43 -9.69
CA PHE A 167 -11.13 -2.02 -9.81
C PHE A 167 -12.16 -0.93 -10.03
N ASP A 168 -13.19 -1.21 -10.82
CA ASP A 168 -14.32 -0.32 -11.01
C ASP A 168 -15.63 -0.95 -10.55
N CYS A 169 -16.54 -0.12 -10.05
CA CYS A 169 -17.91 -0.53 -9.66
C CYS A 169 -17.98 -1.72 -8.70
N LEU A 170 -17.01 -1.88 -7.79
CA LEU A 170 -17.13 -2.88 -6.74
C LEU A 170 -18.27 -2.52 -5.78
N ALA A 171 -19.09 -3.51 -5.41
CA ALA A 171 -20.06 -3.36 -4.33
C ALA A 171 -19.34 -3.21 -2.97
N PRO A 172 -19.92 -2.55 -1.97
CA PRO A 172 -19.27 -2.31 -0.68
C PRO A 172 -18.79 -3.57 0.03
N ASP A 173 -19.54 -4.67 -0.04
CA ASP A 173 -19.19 -5.99 0.48
C ASP A 173 -17.98 -6.59 -0.23
N GLN A 174 -17.89 -6.45 -1.55
CA GLN A 174 -16.74 -6.88 -2.34
C GLN A 174 -15.48 -6.10 -1.98
N VAL A 175 -15.61 -4.80 -1.70
CA VAL A 175 -14.48 -3.96 -1.24
C VAL A 175 -13.93 -4.48 0.09
N VAL A 176 -14.81 -4.81 1.04
CA VAL A 176 -14.42 -5.37 2.34
C VAL A 176 -13.78 -6.74 2.18
N GLU A 177 -14.39 -7.63 1.41
CA GLU A 177 -13.89 -8.97 1.18
C GLU A 177 -12.51 -8.94 0.52
N LEU A 178 -12.31 -8.09 -0.48
CA LEU A 178 -11.02 -7.90 -1.15
C LEU A 178 -9.97 -7.39 -0.16
N PHE A 179 -10.31 -6.38 0.65
CA PHE A 179 -9.42 -5.84 1.67
C PHE A 179 -9.00 -6.91 2.71
N VAL A 180 -9.96 -7.68 3.23
CA VAL A 180 -9.70 -8.75 4.20
C VAL A 180 -8.84 -9.84 3.57
N THR A 181 -9.16 -10.26 2.34
CA THR A 181 -8.41 -11.31 1.64
C THR A 181 -6.94 -10.92 1.47
N ILE A 182 -6.67 -9.70 1.02
CA ILE A 182 -5.31 -9.20 0.83
C ILE A 182 -4.54 -9.14 2.14
N ASN A 183 -5.17 -8.62 3.19
CA ASN A 183 -4.48 -8.39 4.46
C ASN A 183 -4.40 -9.63 5.36
N ALA A 184 -5.37 -10.54 5.30
CA ALA A 184 -5.44 -11.72 6.16
C ALA A 184 -4.70 -12.93 5.59
N LYS A 185 -4.68 -13.09 4.26
CA LYS A 185 -4.10 -14.26 3.58
C LYS A 185 -2.62 -14.09 3.19
N HIS A 186 -2.07 -12.89 3.30
CA HIS A 186 -0.64 -12.68 3.05
C HIS A 186 0.20 -13.22 4.21
N THR A 187 1.10 -14.13 3.90
CA THR A 187 2.11 -14.62 4.86
C THR A 187 3.08 -13.49 5.20
N ARG A 188 3.07 -13.04 6.44
CA ARG A 188 4.06 -12.07 6.92
C ARG A 188 5.42 -12.74 7.01
N LEU A 189 6.47 -12.04 6.60
CA LEU A 189 7.82 -12.49 6.86
C LEU A 189 8.03 -12.63 8.38
N ASN A 190 8.48 -13.80 8.80
CA ASN A 190 8.79 -14.04 10.20
C ASN A 190 10.01 -13.17 10.60
N PRO A 191 9.98 -12.47 11.76
CA PRO A 191 11.14 -11.72 12.26
C PRO A 191 12.43 -12.53 12.30
N SER A 192 12.38 -13.80 12.69
CA SER A 192 13.55 -14.70 12.69
C SER A 192 14.13 -14.89 11.28
N HIS A 193 13.29 -14.88 10.24
CA HIS A 193 13.76 -14.95 8.85
C HIS A 193 14.48 -13.66 8.43
N LEU A 194 13.96 -12.49 8.82
CA LEU A 194 14.61 -11.20 8.57
C LEU A 194 15.95 -11.09 9.28
N ILE A 195 16.04 -11.55 10.54
CA ILE A 195 17.29 -11.62 11.29
C ILE A 195 18.30 -12.51 10.56
N SER A 196 17.89 -13.69 10.08
CA SER A 196 18.74 -14.60 9.31
C SER A 196 19.24 -14.00 8.00
N LEU A 197 18.39 -13.28 7.26
CA LEU A 197 18.78 -12.60 6.03
C LEU A 197 19.79 -11.48 6.29
N SER A 198 19.61 -10.73 7.37
CA SER A 198 20.51 -9.65 7.76
C SER A 198 21.89 -10.18 8.18
N GLY A 199 21.92 -11.25 8.98
CA GLY A 199 23.17 -11.91 9.37
C GLY A 199 23.93 -12.51 8.20
N ARG A 200 23.26 -12.89 7.12
CA ARG A 200 23.88 -13.35 5.87
C ARG A 200 24.24 -12.20 4.92
N ARG A 201 24.08 -10.95 5.36
CA ARG A 201 24.28 -9.72 4.55
C ARG A 201 23.40 -9.65 3.30
N LEU A 202 22.28 -10.35 3.30
CA LEU A 202 21.28 -10.32 2.23
C LEU A 202 20.24 -9.21 2.43
N TYR A 203 20.20 -8.64 3.65
CA TYR A 203 19.36 -7.51 4.03
C TYR A 203 20.17 -6.52 4.87
N PRO A 204 20.31 -5.25 4.45
CA PRO A 204 21.20 -4.27 5.07
C PRO A 204 20.58 -3.63 6.32
N ASP A 205 20.53 -4.39 7.41
CA ASP A 205 20.11 -3.89 8.72
C ASP A 205 21.17 -4.25 9.77
N PRO A 206 22.00 -3.28 10.22
CA PRO A 206 23.06 -3.55 11.18
C PRO A 206 22.59 -4.08 12.54
N THR A 207 21.39 -3.63 12.98
CA THR A 207 20.81 -4.06 14.26
C THR A 207 20.37 -5.51 14.19
N LEU A 208 19.70 -5.90 13.10
CA LEU A 208 19.30 -7.28 12.88
C LEU A 208 20.52 -8.19 12.63
N ALA A 209 21.57 -7.68 11.97
CA ALA A 209 22.81 -8.44 11.79
C ALA A 209 23.50 -8.72 13.13
N ALA A 210 23.61 -7.72 14.00
CA ALA A 210 24.16 -7.90 15.36
C ALA A 210 23.31 -8.88 16.19
N ALA A 211 21.99 -8.77 16.12
CA ALA A 211 21.09 -9.72 16.77
C ALA A 211 21.28 -11.15 16.26
N HIS A 212 21.47 -11.34 14.96
CA HIS A 212 21.77 -12.63 14.36
C HIS A 212 23.07 -13.22 14.91
N ASP A 213 24.14 -12.42 15.00
CA ASP A 213 25.44 -12.86 15.47
C ASP A 213 25.40 -13.32 16.94
N VAL A 214 24.63 -12.58 17.77
CA VAL A 214 24.40 -12.97 19.17
C VAL A 214 23.61 -14.28 19.26
N VAL A 215 22.52 -14.40 18.52
CA VAL A 215 21.66 -15.59 18.52
C VAL A 215 22.45 -16.80 18.02
N ARG A 216 23.29 -16.62 17.00
CA ARG A 216 24.15 -17.66 16.44
C ARG A 216 25.21 -18.10 17.44
N ALA A 217 25.90 -17.17 18.08
CA ALA A 217 26.89 -17.48 19.11
C ALA A 217 26.27 -18.29 20.24
N LEU A 218 25.09 -17.92 20.74
CA LEU A 218 24.38 -18.66 21.78
C LEU A 218 23.95 -20.07 21.33
N SER A 219 23.63 -20.23 20.04
CA SER A 219 23.22 -21.53 19.50
C SER A 219 24.42 -22.48 19.20
N GLU A 220 25.56 -21.91 18.84
CA GLU A 220 26.77 -22.70 18.45
C GLU A 220 27.74 -22.98 19.61
N ASP A 221 27.70 -22.19 20.69
CA ASP A 221 28.57 -22.37 21.85
C ASP A 221 28.16 -23.60 22.68
N PRO A 222 29.00 -24.62 22.78
CA PRO A 222 28.69 -25.81 23.59
C PRO A 222 28.48 -25.54 25.08
N SER A 223 29.01 -24.44 25.61
CA SER A 223 28.81 -24.02 27.01
C SER A 223 27.52 -23.25 27.22
N SER A 224 26.82 -22.85 26.14
CA SER A 224 25.59 -22.13 26.23
C SER A 224 24.44 -23.05 26.65
N PRO A 225 23.57 -22.59 27.57
CA PRO A 225 22.34 -23.32 27.91
C PRO A 225 21.34 -23.36 26.72
N LEU A 226 21.60 -22.61 25.66
CA LEU A 226 20.78 -22.55 24.44
C LEU A 226 21.44 -23.31 23.27
N HIS A 227 22.52 -24.04 23.51
CA HIS A 227 23.22 -24.80 22.47
C HIS A 227 22.27 -25.75 21.74
N GLY A 228 22.11 -25.58 20.43
CA GLY A 228 21.22 -26.40 19.59
C GLY A 228 19.71 -26.22 19.81
N GLU A 229 19.29 -25.41 20.79
CA GLU A 229 17.89 -25.22 21.13
C GLU A 229 17.21 -24.05 20.33
N ILE A 230 18.03 -23.21 19.72
CA ILE A 230 17.50 -22.02 19.00
C ILE A 230 17.09 -22.37 17.58
N LYS A 231 15.80 -22.19 17.26
CA LYS A 231 15.26 -22.38 15.92
C LYS A 231 15.50 -21.14 15.06
N LEU A 232 16.55 -21.14 14.28
CA LEU A 232 16.95 -20.00 13.44
C LEU A 232 15.96 -19.65 12.30
N PHE A 233 15.07 -20.55 11.92
CA PHE A 233 14.15 -20.38 10.78
C PHE A 233 12.68 -20.28 11.17
N GLY A 234 12.37 -20.15 12.44
CA GLY A 234 11.03 -19.78 12.90
C GLY A 234 9.89 -20.75 12.54
N VAL A 235 10.18 -22.00 12.28
CA VAL A 235 9.15 -23.03 12.15
C VAL A 235 8.78 -23.47 13.56
N GLY A 236 7.87 -22.72 14.18
CA GLY A 236 7.19 -23.13 15.40
C GLY A 236 6.14 -24.20 15.10
N ARG A 237 6.04 -25.20 15.94
CA ARG A 237 4.85 -26.04 16.04
C ARG A 237 3.71 -25.20 16.57
#